data_41448ac327f82de5291144a680a26803
#
_entry.id   41448ac327f82de5291144a680a26803
#
_cell.length_a   1.000
_cell.length_b   1.000
_cell.length_c   1.000
_cell.angle_alpha   90.00
_cell.angle_beta   90.00
_cell.angle_gamma   90.00
#
_symmetry.space_group_name_H-M   'P 1'
#
loop_
_entity.id
_entity.type
_entity.pdbx_description
1 polymer ?
#
loop_
_entity_poly.entity_id
_entity_poly.type
_entity_poly.pdbx_seq_one_letter_code
_entity_poly.pdbx_strand_id
1 'polypeptide(L)'
;MKYAAQEFSLRILTDRDGMFDADPRHNPDAQLIYEARADDPALDAVAGSVGGALGRGGMQTKLRAARLAARSGAHTIIVGGRIERVLDRLKAGERLGTLLSPERGMLAARKQWLAGHLQTRGTLVLDDGAVSALSQGNKSLLPVGVKLVQGSFRRGEMVVCVAPDGREIARGLANYSALEAQKIIGQSSDAIVSLLGYMAEPELVHRDNLILV
;
A
#
# COMPACT_ATOMS: atom_id res chain seq x y z
N MET A 1 -13.47 -4.97 17.30
CA MET A 1 -12.89 -5.06 15.93
C MET A 1 -12.15 -6.39 15.84
N LYS A 2 -12.43 -7.21 14.85
CA LYS A 2 -11.74 -8.50 14.70
C LYS A 2 -10.36 -8.22 14.10
N TYR A 3 -9.31 -8.81 14.66
CA TYR A 3 -7.96 -8.89 14.04
C TYR A 3 -8.01 -9.64 12.69
N ALA A 4 -9.22 -9.85 12.16
CA ALA A 4 -9.51 -10.64 11.01
C ALA A 4 -8.87 -10.07 9.76
N ALA A 5 -8.06 -10.91 9.14
CA ALA A 5 -7.79 -10.95 7.71
C ALA A 5 -7.60 -9.58 7.03
N GLN A 6 -6.67 -8.78 7.53
CA GLN A 6 -6.16 -7.70 6.71
C GLN A 6 -5.16 -8.33 5.74
N GLU A 7 -5.45 -8.25 4.45
CA GLU A 7 -4.71 -8.89 3.35
C GLU A 7 -3.21 -8.55 3.33
N PHE A 8 -2.80 -7.48 4.02
CA PHE A 8 -1.41 -7.05 4.16
C PHE A 8 -1.07 -6.78 5.62
N SER A 9 -0.51 -7.77 6.30
CA SER A 9 0.00 -7.61 7.67
C SER A 9 1.38 -8.22 7.82
N LEU A 10 2.30 -7.46 8.42
CA LEU A 10 3.59 -7.98 8.91
C LEU A 10 3.35 -8.66 10.26
N ARG A 11 3.85 -9.88 10.45
CA ARG A 11 3.80 -10.59 11.72
C ARG A 11 5.21 -10.77 12.23
N ILE A 12 5.52 -10.21 13.40
CA ILE A 12 6.82 -10.32 14.06
C ILE A 12 6.65 -11.22 15.27
N LEU A 13 7.20 -12.41 15.17
CA LEU A 13 7.27 -13.35 16.29
C LEU A 13 8.47 -12.99 17.17
N THR A 14 8.24 -12.91 18.49
CA THR A 14 9.24 -12.49 19.45
C THR A 14 9.21 -13.39 20.71
N ASP A 15 10.16 -13.19 21.59
CA ASP A 15 10.24 -13.87 22.89
C ASP A 15 9.28 -13.30 23.96
N ARG A 16 8.62 -12.16 23.63
CA ARG A 16 7.65 -11.45 24.48
C ARG A 16 6.26 -11.54 23.87
N ASP A 17 5.23 -11.44 24.71
CA ASP A 17 3.84 -11.52 24.25
C ASP A 17 3.41 -10.33 23.38
N GLY A 18 4.19 -9.25 23.37
CA GLY A 18 3.97 -8.03 22.58
C GLY A 18 4.81 -6.87 23.10
N MET A 19 4.33 -5.62 22.85
CA MET A 19 4.87 -4.40 23.45
C MET A 19 4.15 -4.13 24.78
N PHE A 20 4.90 -3.74 25.79
CA PHE A 20 4.38 -3.32 27.10
C PHE A 20 4.64 -1.86 27.30
N ASP A 21 3.85 -1.18 28.13
CA ASP A 21 4.00 0.25 28.48
C ASP A 21 5.25 0.52 29.34
N ALA A 22 5.82 -0.51 29.96
CA ALA A 22 7.10 -0.50 30.69
C ALA A 22 7.83 -1.83 30.47
N ASP A 23 9.09 -1.92 30.91
CA ASP A 23 9.82 -3.19 30.86
C ASP A 23 9.31 -4.17 31.94
N PRO A 24 8.62 -5.28 31.59
CA PRO A 24 8.06 -6.21 32.57
C PRO A 24 9.12 -6.96 33.39
N ARG A 25 10.42 -6.85 33.05
CA ARG A 25 11.51 -7.37 33.89
C ARG A 25 11.79 -6.50 35.10
N HIS A 26 11.49 -5.20 35.00
CA HIS A 26 11.76 -4.19 36.02
C HIS A 26 10.49 -3.61 36.62
N ASN A 27 9.36 -3.79 35.96
CA ASN A 27 8.05 -3.34 36.40
C ASN A 27 7.03 -4.49 36.31
N PRO A 28 6.67 -5.15 37.43
CA PRO A 28 5.68 -6.22 37.44
C PRO A 28 4.27 -5.79 37.00
N ASP A 29 3.97 -4.50 37.13
CA ASP A 29 2.67 -3.91 36.77
C ASP A 29 2.60 -3.48 35.28
N ALA A 30 3.66 -3.75 34.50
CA ALA A 30 3.70 -3.42 33.08
C ALA A 30 2.53 -4.07 32.32
N GLN A 31 1.77 -3.26 31.58
CA GLN A 31 0.61 -3.71 30.83
C GLN A 31 0.94 -3.87 29.36
N LEU A 32 0.34 -4.91 28.77
CA LEU A 32 0.46 -5.16 27.33
C LEU A 32 -0.32 -4.08 26.54
N ILE A 33 0.34 -3.43 25.60
CA ILE A 33 -0.27 -2.52 24.65
C ILE A 33 -0.94 -3.36 23.56
N TYR A 34 -2.26 -3.46 23.57
CA TYR A 34 -2.99 -4.26 22.58
C TYR A 34 -3.03 -3.63 21.20
N GLU A 35 -3.13 -2.30 21.12
CA GLU A 35 -3.25 -1.58 19.87
C GLU A 35 -2.64 -0.18 20.01
N ALA A 36 -1.87 0.24 18.99
CA ALA A 36 -1.35 1.59 18.86
C ALA A 36 -1.16 1.97 17.39
N ARG A 37 -0.89 3.24 17.12
CA ARG A 37 -0.43 3.67 15.79
C ARG A 37 1.07 3.45 15.69
N ALA A 38 1.54 2.93 14.57
CA ALA A 38 2.97 2.65 14.37
C ALA A 38 3.85 3.92 14.45
N ASP A 39 3.29 5.07 14.09
CA ASP A 39 3.94 6.39 14.11
C ASP A 39 3.86 7.13 15.45
N ASP A 40 3.15 6.58 16.44
CA ASP A 40 3.02 7.19 17.77
C ASP A 40 4.41 7.41 18.41
N PRO A 41 4.80 8.67 18.74
CA PRO A 41 6.07 8.95 19.36
C PRO A 41 6.23 8.34 20.76
N ALA A 42 5.13 8.09 21.49
CA ALA A 42 5.15 7.48 22.81
C ALA A 42 5.78 6.07 22.78
N LEU A 43 5.67 5.36 21.65
CA LEU A 43 6.26 4.04 21.50
C LEU A 43 7.80 4.04 21.51
N ASP A 44 8.46 5.17 21.18
CA ASP A 44 9.93 5.25 21.21
C ASP A 44 10.46 5.18 22.65
N ALA A 45 9.77 5.85 23.58
CA ALA A 45 10.13 5.81 25.01
C ALA A 45 9.99 4.39 25.58
N VAL A 46 8.90 3.72 25.22
CA VAL A 46 8.61 2.35 25.63
C VAL A 46 9.61 1.35 25.01
N ALA A 47 9.88 1.48 23.71
CA ALA A 47 10.81 0.59 23.00
C ALA A 47 12.27 0.79 23.47
N GLY A 48 12.64 2.00 23.89
CA GLY A 48 13.98 2.34 24.38
C GLY A 48 14.27 1.78 25.76
N SER A 49 13.29 1.71 26.65
CA SER A 49 13.42 1.17 28.00
C SER A 49 13.62 -0.35 28.05
N VAL A 50 13.27 -1.07 26.99
CA VAL A 50 13.30 -2.54 26.91
C VAL A 50 14.58 -3.08 26.24
N GLY A 51 15.57 -2.24 25.93
CA GLY A 51 16.80 -2.62 25.23
C GLY A 51 17.90 -3.13 26.15
N GLY A 52 18.12 -4.46 26.24
CA GLY A 52 19.35 -5.01 26.80
C GLY A 52 20.54 -4.81 25.84
N ALA A 53 21.74 -4.55 26.38
CA ALA A 53 22.98 -4.22 25.65
C ALA A 53 23.52 -5.32 24.70
N LEU A 54 22.89 -6.48 24.61
CA LEU A 54 23.39 -7.66 23.84
C LEU A 54 22.44 -8.17 22.73
N GLY A 55 21.29 -7.54 22.45
CA GLY A 55 20.31 -8.09 21.51
C GLY A 55 20.30 -7.38 20.15
N ARG A 56 20.82 -8.02 19.10
CA ARG A 56 20.48 -7.69 17.69
C ARG A 56 19.00 -8.02 17.46
N GLY A 57 18.08 -7.11 17.75
CA GLY A 57 16.65 -7.34 17.52
C GLY A 57 15.74 -6.86 18.66
N GLY A 58 16.15 -5.85 19.42
CA GLY A 58 15.34 -5.25 20.48
C GLY A 58 13.99 -4.71 20.00
N MET A 59 13.13 -4.28 20.91
CA MET A 59 11.80 -3.74 20.59
C MET A 59 11.88 -2.54 19.63
N GLN A 60 12.92 -1.71 19.74
CA GLN A 60 13.18 -0.61 18.77
C GLN A 60 13.32 -1.10 17.33
N THR A 61 14.00 -2.24 17.10
CA THR A 61 14.15 -2.81 15.75
C THR A 61 12.81 -3.26 15.19
N LYS A 62 11.96 -3.88 16.04
CA LYS A 62 10.61 -4.32 15.68
C LYS A 62 9.70 -3.12 15.38
N LEU A 63 9.77 -2.07 16.19
CA LEU A 63 9.04 -0.81 15.97
C LEU A 63 9.47 -0.13 14.66
N ARG A 64 10.79 -0.12 14.38
CA ARG A 64 11.31 0.41 13.11
C ARG A 64 10.80 -0.39 11.90
N ALA A 65 10.77 -1.71 11.99
CA ALA A 65 10.19 -2.57 10.95
C ALA A 65 8.68 -2.33 10.76
N ALA A 66 7.94 -2.17 11.87
CA ALA A 66 6.52 -1.83 11.84
C ALA A 66 6.26 -0.46 11.16
N ARG A 67 7.07 0.56 11.47
CA ARG A 67 7.01 1.88 10.82
C ARG A 67 7.30 1.80 9.33
N LEU A 68 8.25 0.96 8.93
CA LEU A 68 8.54 0.74 7.50
C LEU A 68 7.35 0.08 6.80
N ALA A 69 6.76 -0.96 7.40
CA ALA A 69 5.56 -1.60 6.89
C ALA A 69 4.36 -0.63 6.82
N ALA A 70 4.19 0.21 7.85
CA ALA A 70 3.14 1.22 7.90
C ALA A 70 3.23 2.26 6.77
N ARG A 71 4.43 2.58 6.26
CA ARG A 71 4.61 3.45 5.07
C ARG A 71 3.94 2.88 3.82
N SER A 72 3.83 1.55 3.73
CA SER A 72 3.11 0.84 2.66
C SER A 72 1.65 0.54 3.01
N GLY A 73 1.14 1.11 4.11
CA GLY A 73 -0.22 0.89 4.61
C GLY A 73 -0.45 -0.47 5.26
N ALA A 74 0.61 -1.22 5.53
CA ALA A 74 0.49 -2.52 6.16
C ALA A 74 0.41 -2.39 7.68
N HIS A 75 -0.47 -3.19 8.29
CA HIS A 75 -0.51 -3.37 9.73
C HIS A 75 0.63 -4.27 10.18
N THR A 76 1.08 -4.12 11.42
CA THR A 76 2.07 -5.04 12.02
C THR A 76 1.52 -5.62 13.31
N ILE A 77 1.69 -6.93 13.50
CA ILE A 77 1.39 -7.60 14.76
C ILE A 77 2.71 -8.09 15.37
N ILE A 78 3.02 -7.63 16.57
CA ILE A 78 4.14 -8.10 17.39
C ILE A 78 3.55 -9.06 18.44
N VAL A 79 3.97 -10.32 18.44
CA VAL A 79 3.36 -11.35 19.27
C VAL A 79 4.36 -12.40 19.71
N GLY A 80 4.10 -13.05 20.85
CA GLY A 80 4.91 -14.12 21.39
C GLY A 80 4.97 -15.34 20.45
N GLY A 81 6.17 -15.69 19.99
CA GLY A 81 6.38 -16.86 19.12
C GLY A 81 6.26 -18.20 19.83
N ARG A 82 6.23 -18.21 21.18
CA ARG A 82 6.04 -19.42 22.01
C ARG A 82 4.58 -19.77 22.26
N ILE A 83 3.65 -18.90 21.89
CA ILE A 83 2.22 -19.15 21.99
C ILE A 83 1.86 -20.31 21.05
N GLU A 84 1.26 -21.35 21.60
CA GLU A 84 0.85 -22.52 20.82
C GLU A 84 -0.09 -22.11 19.69
N ARG A 85 0.20 -22.58 18.47
CA ARG A 85 -0.58 -22.31 17.25
C ARG A 85 -0.87 -20.82 17.01
N VAL A 86 0.08 -19.94 17.36
CA VAL A 86 -0.10 -18.48 17.32
C VAL A 86 -0.60 -17.97 15.97
N LEU A 87 -0.09 -18.52 14.86
CA LEU A 87 -0.51 -18.09 13.52
C LEU A 87 -1.96 -18.47 13.19
N ASP A 88 -2.39 -19.68 13.60
CA ASP A 88 -3.76 -20.14 13.42
C ASP A 88 -4.74 -19.31 14.25
N ARG A 89 -4.37 -19.01 15.50
CA ARG A 89 -5.15 -18.19 16.41
C ARG A 89 -5.29 -16.75 15.92
N LEU A 90 -4.21 -16.16 15.42
CA LEU A 90 -4.26 -14.85 14.77
C LEU A 90 -5.14 -14.87 13.52
N LYS A 91 -5.04 -15.94 12.70
CA LYS A 91 -5.90 -16.12 11.51
C LYS A 91 -7.38 -16.26 11.88
N ALA A 92 -7.66 -16.88 13.01
CA ALA A 92 -9.03 -16.97 13.55
C ALA A 92 -9.55 -15.63 14.12
N GLY A 93 -8.72 -14.58 14.14
CA GLY A 93 -9.09 -13.25 14.62
C GLY A 93 -8.93 -13.06 16.12
N GLU A 94 -8.16 -13.93 16.79
CA GLU A 94 -7.88 -13.79 18.21
C GLU A 94 -6.96 -12.60 18.48
N ARG A 95 -7.24 -11.85 19.56
CA ARG A 95 -6.44 -10.68 19.96
C ARG A 95 -5.21 -11.14 20.73
N LEU A 96 -4.12 -11.34 20.02
CA LEU A 96 -2.83 -11.74 20.58
C LEU A 96 -1.77 -10.68 20.24
N GLY A 97 -0.95 -10.34 21.22
CA GLY A 97 0.15 -9.40 21.05
C GLY A 97 -0.30 -7.95 20.88
N THR A 98 0.54 -7.17 20.20
CA THR A 98 0.34 -5.76 19.91
C THR A 98 0.07 -5.54 18.43
N LEU A 99 -1.06 -4.93 18.09
CA LEU A 99 -1.37 -4.45 16.75
C LEU A 99 -0.87 -3.02 16.57
N LEU A 100 0.00 -2.82 15.61
CA LEU A 100 0.46 -1.49 15.19
C LEU A 100 -0.19 -1.14 13.85
N SER A 101 -1.06 -0.13 13.87
CA SER A 101 -1.81 0.34 12.72
C SER A 101 -1.06 1.45 11.98
N PRO A 102 -1.13 1.53 10.64
CA PRO A 102 -0.59 2.66 9.89
C PRO A 102 -1.42 3.93 10.13
N GLU A 103 -0.78 5.09 10.02
CA GLU A 103 -1.46 6.39 10.11
C GLU A 103 -2.49 6.59 9.00
N ARG A 104 -2.14 6.16 7.81
CA ARG A 104 -2.96 6.32 6.60
C ARG A 104 -3.49 4.98 6.13
N GLY A 105 -4.71 4.97 5.61
CA GLY A 105 -5.26 3.79 4.97
C GLY A 105 -4.36 3.29 3.82
N MET A 106 -4.39 1.99 3.60
CA MET A 106 -3.53 1.28 2.62
C MET A 106 -3.52 1.93 1.23
N LEU A 107 -4.68 2.44 0.78
CA LEU A 107 -4.82 3.10 -0.52
C LEU A 107 -4.01 4.42 -0.59
N ALA A 108 -4.08 5.24 0.46
CA ALA A 108 -3.35 6.51 0.51
C ALA A 108 -1.83 6.29 0.58
N ALA A 109 -1.39 5.31 1.36
CA ALA A 109 0.02 4.94 1.47
C ALA A 109 0.56 4.38 0.14
N ARG A 110 -0.22 3.53 -0.55
CA ARG A 110 0.11 3.01 -1.89
C ARG A 110 0.24 4.14 -2.91
N LYS A 111 -0.71 5.09 -2.93
CA LYS A 111 -0.64 6.25 -3.83
C LYS A 111 0.60 7.09 -3.56
N GLN A 112 0.94 7.34 -2.31
CA GLN A 112 2.15 8.09 -1.95
C GLN A 112 3.44 7.36 -2.36
N TRP A 113 3.50 6.03 -2.21
CA TRP A 113 4.63 5.23 -2.67
C TRP A 113 4.78 5.28 -4.19
N LEU A 114 3.67 5.15 -4.94
CA LEU A 114 3.63 5.26 -6.39
C LEU A 114 4.15 6.63 -6.85
N ALA A 115 3.77 7.72 -6.16
CA ALA A 115 4.19 9.08 -6.51
C ALA A 115 5.70 9.30 -6.41
N GLY A 116 6.37 8.64 -5.44
CA GLY A 116 7.77 8.95 -5.09
C GLY A 116 8.83 8.00 -5.66
N HIS A 117 8.48 6.80 -6.10
CA HIS A 117 9.48 5.74 -6.30
C HIS A 117 9.54 5.14 -7.71
N LEU A 118 8.60 5.40 -8.60
CA LEU A 118 8.56 4.79 -9.92
C LEU A 118 8.89 5.77 -11.03
N GLN A 119 9.88 5.41 -11.86
CA GLN A 119 10.17 6.12 -13.10
C GLN A 119 9.04 5.89 -14.10
N THR A 120 8.61 6.95 -14.75
CA THR A 120 7.62 6.89 -15.83
C THR A 120 8.26 6.30 -17.09
N ARG A 121 7.55 5.36 -17.73
CA ARG A 121 8.02 4.64 -18.93
C ARG A 121 7.28 5.04 -20.19
N GLY A 122 6.18 5.78 -20.05
CA GLY A 122 5.39 6.25 -21.18
C GLY A 122 4.42 7.34 -20.81
N THR A 123 3.77 7.88 -21.83
CA THR A 123 2.81 8.98 -21.71
C THR A 123 1.51 8.62 -22.41
N LEU A 124 0.40 8.89 -21.75
CA LEU A 124 -0.96 8.80 -22.28
C LEU A 124 -1.50 10.22 -22.46
N VAL A 125 -1.74 10.63 -23.70
CA VAL A 125 -2.37 11.93 -24.00
C VAL A 125 -3.88 11.76 -23.92
N LEU A 126 -4.51 12.50 -23.04
CA LEU A 126 -5.94 12.42 -22.75
C LEU A 126 -6.78 13.30 -23.70
N ASP A 127 -8.06 13.02 -23.77
CA ASP A 127 -9.04 14.00 -24.28
C ASP A 127 -9.54 14.91 -23.14
N ASP A 128 -10.30 15.95 -23.48
CA ASP A 128 -10.81 16.92 -22.50
C ASP A 128 -11.82 16.29 -21.52
N GLY A 129 -12.57 15.28 -21.98
CA GLY A 129 -13.51 14.53 -21.15
C GLY A 129 -12.80 13.72 -20.08
N ALA A 130 -11.72 13.01 -20.44
CA ALA A 130 -10.89 12.26 -19.50
C ALA A 130 -10.15 13.19 -18.53
N VAL A 131 -9.63 14.34 -19.01
CA VAL A 131 -9.03 15.37 -18.15
C VAL A 131 -10.04 15.84 -17.10
N SER A 132 -11.26 16.18 -17.51
CA SER A 132 -12.32 16.62 -16.59
C SER A 132 -12.70 15.52 -15.60
N ALA A 133 -12.90 14.28 -16.08
CA ALA A 133 -13.27 13.16 -15.25
C ALA A 133 -12.21 12.81 -14.19
N LEU A 134 -10.93 12.82 -14.55
CA LEU A 134 -9.84 12.56 -13.61
C LEU A 134 -9.66 13.69 -12.60
N SER A 135 -9.78 14.96 -13.04
CA SER A 135 -9.65 16.13 -12.16
C SER A 135 -10.72 16.18 -11.07
N GLN A 136 -11.89 15.60 -11.29
CA GLN A 136 -12.92 15.42 -10.26
C GLN A 136 -12.55 14.36 -9.21
N GLY A 137 -11.52 13.56 -9.47
CA GLY A 137 -11.00 12.52 -8.61
C GLY A 137 -11.84 11.23 -8.59
N ASN A 138 -11.23 10.18 -8.03
CA ASN A 138 -11.86 8.86 -7.83
C ASN A 138 -12.44 8.19 -9.09
N LYS A 139 -11.88 8.49 -10.27
CA LYS A 139 -12.22 7.85 -11.54
C LYS A 139 -11.03 7.09 -12.11
N SER A 140 -11.31 5.96 -12.78
CA SER A 140 -10.34 5.21 -13.57
C SER A 140 -10.20 5.84 -14.96
N LEU A 141 -9.03 5.68 -15.57
CA LEU A 141 -8.81 6.11 -16.95
C LEU A 141 -9.23 4.98 -17.92
N LEU A 142 -10.27 5.23 -18.67
CA LEU A 142 -10.78 4.30 -19.69
C LEU A 142 -10.05 4.50 -21.02
N PRO A 143 -9.99 3.46 -21.89
CA PRO A 143 -9.37 3.56 -23.22
C PRO A 143 -9.95 4.67 -24.09
N VAL A 144 -11.26 4.88 -24.02
CA VAL A 144 -11.98 5.90 -24.82
C VAL A 144 -11.47 7.31 -24.57
N GLY A 145 -10.99 7.61 -23.36
CA GLY A 145 -10.48 8.93 -22.97
C GLY A 145 -9.02 9.19 -23.36
N VAL A 146 -8.35 8.26 -24.06
CA VAL A 146 -6.96 8.41 -24.47
C VAL A 146 -6.85 8.56 -25.97
N LYS A 147 -6.16 9.61 -26.42
CA LYS A 147 -5.95 9.95 -27.84
C LYS A 147 -4.64 9.41 -28.40
N LEU A 148 -3.60 9.34 -27.56
CA LEU A 148 -2.27 8.95 -28.03
C LEU A 148 -1.50 8.24 -26.91
N VAL A 149 -0.75 7.20 -27.28
CA VAL A 149 0.19 6.46 -26.43
C VAL A 149 1.60 6.71 -26.92
N GLN A 150 2.49 7.15 -26.04
CA GLN A 150 3.91 7.41 -26.32
C GLN A 150 4.80 6.60 -25.36
N GLY A 151 6.00 6.25 -25.84
CA GLY A 151 6.98 5.49 -25.07
C GLY A 151 6.76 3.97 -25.15
N SER A 152 7.52 3.26 -24.34
CA SER A 152 7.47 1.79 -24.29
C SER A 152 7.33 1.37 -22.83
N PHE A 153 6.21 0.75 -22.49
CA PHE A 153 5.92 0.29 -21.15
C PHE A 153 5.18 -1.06 -21.21
N ARG A 154 5.32 -1.80 -20.14
CA ARG A 154 4.63 -3.07 -19.90
C ARG A 154 3.49 -2.87 -18.90
N ARG A 155 2.61 -3.86 -18.81
CA ARG A 155 1.61 -3.92 -17.73
C ARG A 155 2.29 -3.79 -16.36
N GLY A 156 1.74 -2.93 -15.49
CA GLY A 156 2.25 -2.64 -14.15
C GLY A 156 3.35 -1.57 -14.09
N GLU A 157 3.78 -1.03 -15.24
CA GLU A 157 4.73 0.08 -15.25
C GLU A 157 4.03 1.45 -15.18
N MET A 158 4.76 2.44 -14.65
CA MET A 158 4.25 3.79 -14.44
C MET A 158 4.17 4.57 -15.74
N VAL A 159 3.03 5.16 -16.00
CA VAL A 159 2.78 6.09 -17.11
C VAL A 159 2.31 7.45 -16.59
N VAL A 160 2.60 8.51 -17.37
CA VAL A 160 2.09 9.86 -17.15
C VAL A 160 0.86 10.06 -18.01
N CYS A 161 -0.17 10.65 -17.44
CA CYS A 161 -1.38 11.11 -18.14
C CYS A 161 -1.30 12.62 -18.31
N VAL A 162 -1.28 13.08 -19.55
CA VAL A 162 -1.18 14.52 -19.89
C VAL A 162 -2.41 15.00 -20.65
N ALA A 163 -2.77 16.25 -20.41
CA ALA A 163 -3.77 16.95 -21.20
C ALA A 163 -3.25 17.23 -22.63
N PRO A 164 -4.11 17.64 -23.58
CA PRO A 164 -3.70 17.98 -24.95
C PRO A 164 -2.65 19.11 -25.03
N ASP A 165 -2.62 19.99 -24.05
CA ASP A 165 -1.65 21.08 -23.91
C ASP A 165 -0.29 20.65 -23.31
N GLY A 166 -0.15 19.36 -22.97
CA GLY A 166 1.07 18.79 -22.37
C GLY A 166 1.13 18.89 -20.84
N ARG A 167 0.16 19.51 -20.19
CA ARG A 167 0.08 19.60 -18.74
C ARG A 167 -0.15 18.23 -18.13
N GLU A 168 0.66 17.87 -17.14
CA GLU A 168 0.49 16.62 -16.39
C GLU A 168 -0.78 16.68 -15.53
N ILE A 169 -1.62 15.66 -15.65
CA ILE A 169 -2.88 15.52 -14.89
C ILE A 169 -2.74 14.45 -13.82
N ALA A 170 -2.11 13.33 -14.16
CA ALA A 170 -2.02 12.20 -13.26
C ALA A 170 -0.84 11.30 -13.64
N ARG A 171 -0.47 10.41 -12.70
CA ARG A 171 0.42 9.26 -12.92
C ARG A 171 -0.28 8.00 -12.48
N GLY A 172 0.02 6.86 -13.12
CA GLY A 172 -0.58 5.61 -12.71
C GLY A 172 0.07 4.37 -13.31
N LEU A 173 -0.29 3.20 -12.76
CA LEU A 173 0.17 1.91 -13.28
C LEU A 173 -0.71 1.48 -14.44
N ALA A 174 -0.08 1.20 -15.58
CA ALA A 174 -0.78 0.74 -16.78
C ALA A 174 -1.29 -0.71 -16.63
N ASN A 175 -2.54 -0.96 -16.99
CA ASN A 175 -3.13 -2.30 -17.00
C ASN A 175 -2.81 -3.08 -18.29
N TYR A 176 -2.30 -2.40 -19.31
CA TYR A 176 -1.93 -2.95 -20.61
C TYR A 176 -0.53 -2.46 -20.99
N SER A 177 0.16 -3.19 -21.85
CA SER A 177 1.41 -2.73 -22.47
C SER A 177 1.15 -1.57 -23.45
N ALA A 178 2.19 -0.84 -23.84
CA ALA A 178 2.07 0.24 -24.82
C ALA A 178 1.47 -0.23 -26.15
N LEU A 179 1.88 -1.40 -26.64
CA LEU A 179 1.36 -1.98 -27.89
C LEU A 179 -0.12 -2.38 -27.82
N GLU A 180 -0.55 -2.90 -26.68
CA GLU A 180 -1.96 -3.23 -26.46
C GLU A 180 -2.80 -1.96 -26.27
N ALA A 181 -2.28 -1.00 -25.48
CA ALA A 181 -2.93 0.29 -25.28
C ALA A 181 -3.18 0.99 -26.62
N GLN A 182 -2.20 1.03 -27.53
CA GLN A 182 -2.33 1.62 -28.86
C GLN A 182 -3.47 1.01 -29.70
N LYS A 183 -3.81 -0.26 -29.47
CA LYS A 183 -4.91 -0.93 -30.19
C LYS A 183 -6.29 -0.59 -29.63
N ILE A 184 -6.39 -0.25 -28.36
CA ILE A 184 -7.67 -0.05 -27.67
C ILE A 184 -8.02 1.40 -27.36
N ILE A 185 -7.08 2.34 -27.47
CA ILE A 185 -7.38 3.78 -27.25
C ILE A 185 -8.47 4.29 -28.18
N GLY A 186 -9.29 5.22 -27.68
CA GLY A 186 -10.43 5.74 -28.41
C GLY A 186 -11.63 4.79 -28.51
N GLN A 187 -11.51 3.57 -27.99
CA GLN A 187 -12.57 2.55 -28.03
C GLN A 187 -13.25 2.41 -26.66
N SER A 188 -14.49 1.90 -26.65
CA SER A 188 -15.15 1.52 -25.41
C SER A 188 -14.47 0.30 -24.78
N SER A 189 -14.57 0.17 -23.45
CA SER A 189 -14.01 -1.01 -22.75
C SER A 189 -14.59 -2.33 -23.25
N ASP A 190 -15.82 -2.35 -23.75
CA ASP A 190 -16.46 -3.55 -24.28
C ASP A 190 -15.77 -4.08 -25.56
N ALA A 191 -15.08 -3.20 -26.30
CA ALA A 191 -14.34 -3.58 -27.50
C ALA A 191 -12.99 -4.25 -27.21
N ILE A 192 -12.49 -4.22 -25.99
CA ILE A 192 -11.15 -4.73 -25.63
C ILE A 192 -10.98 -6.20 -26.01
N VAL A 193 -11.97 -7.04 -25.67
CA VAL A 193 -11.91 -8.48 -25.96
C VAL A 193 -11.82 -8.75 -27.46
N SER A 194 -12.57 -8.02 -28.27
CA SER A 194 -12.55 -8.19 -29.73
C SER A 194 -11.23 -7.72 -30.36
N LEU A 195 -10.56 -6.73 -29.77
CA LEU A 195 -9.32 -6.13 -30.27
C LEU A 195 -8.06 -6.87 -29.81
N LEU A 196 -8.06 -7.39 -28.60
CA LEU A 196 -6.89 -8.04 -27.99
C LEU A 196 -7.02 -9.55 -27.84
N GLY A 197 -8.25 -10.10 -27.97
CA GLY A 197 -8.54 -11.51 -27.67
C GLY A 197 -8.74 -11.81 -26.18
N TYR A 198 -8.51 -10.85 -25.31
CA TYR A 198 -8.70 -10.94 -23.86
C TYR A 198 -8.97 -9.57 -23.24
N MET A 199 -9.42 -9.55 -21.99
CA MET A 199 -9.55 -8.35 -21.17
C MET A 199 -8.86 -8.60 -19.84
N ALA A 200 -7.81 -7.80 -19.54
CA ALA A 200 -7.17 -7.84 -18.23
C ALA A 200 -7.99 -7.03 -17.22
N GLU A 201 -8.35 -5.81 -17.60
CA GLU A 201 -9.15 -4.84 -16.84
C GLU A 201 -9.94 -3.98 -17.83
N PRO A 202 -11.10 -3.41 -17.48
CA PRO A 202 -11.87 -2.54 -18.36
C PRO A 202 -11.24 -1.15 -18.57
N GLU A 203 -10.30 -0.76 -17.71
CA GLU A 203 -9.60 0.53 -17.74
C GLU A 203 -8.13 0.40 -18.11
N LEU A 204 -7.55 1.46 -18.69
CA LEU A 204 -6.11 1.57 -18.94
C LEU A 204 -5.34 1.81 -17.64
N VAL A 205 -5.90 2.60 -16.71
CA VAL A 205 -5.33 2.83 -15.38
C VAL A 205 -6.47 2.83 -14.36
N HIS A 206 -6.40 1.93 -13.38
CA HIS A 206 -7.38 1.86 -12.31
C HIS A 206 -7.20 3.03 -11.33
N ARG A 207 -8.31 3.59 -10.84
CA ARG A 207 -8.32 4.74 -9.89
C ARG A 207 -7.46 4.54 -8.64
N ASP A 208 -7.36 3.29 -8.14
CA ASP A 208 -6.56 2.97 -6.95
C ASP A 208 -5.06 2.97 -7.23
N ASN A 209 -4.69 2.87 -8.49
CA ASN A 209 -3.32 2.94 -9.02
C ASN A 209 -3.02 4.27 -9.70
N LEU A 210 -3.89 5.27 -9.57
CA LEU A 210 -3.80 6.57 -10.21
C LEU A 210 -3.66 7.67 -9.16
N ILE A 211 -2.72 8.60 -9.39
CA ILE A 211 -2.39 9.73 -8.53
C ILE A 211 -2.59 10.99 -9.35
N LEU A 212 -3.35 11.94 -8.84
CA LEU A 212 -3.46 13.28 -9.42
C LEU A 212 -2.23 14.11 -9.05
N VAL A 213 -1.81 14.99 -9.95
CA VAL A 213 -0.68 15.91 -9.78
C VAL A 213 -1.19 17.33 -9.55
#